data_f1b78a62c5945b80b604fb11ad20a19f
#
_entry.id   f1b78a62c5945b80b604fb11ad20a19f
#
_cell.length_a   1.000
_cell.length_b   1.000
_cell.length_c   1.000
_cell.angle_alpha   90.00
_cell.angle_beta   90.00
_cell.angle_gamma   90.00
#
_symmetry.space_group_name_H-M   'P 1'
#
loop_
_entity.id
_entity.type
_entity.pdbx_description
1 polymer ?
#
loop_
_entity_poly.entity_id
_entity_poly.type
_entity_poly.pdbx_seq_one_letter_code
_entity_poly.pdbx_strand_id
1 'polypeptide(L)'
;TRHRRPFPLNTRIQALKVHPTDPRTIYAGGDTGFYVTHDSGANWQRVGAQGDLPTIWSLAVDPSNPDTVFAGTRPSGVFRTRDAGQTWTKLDVPIAKECMIGEPFVTAIAVDPDDSQTIWVGVEIDGVYRSRDGGETWTHLKDGMYDPDVHDMTIAQTRPKRLYVSTAAEMFMSDNLGDTWQVLGIRDKWPLPYARGMAV
;
A
#
# COMPACT_ATOMS: atom_id res chain seq x y z
N THR A 1 3.86 -16.99 33.28
CA THR A 1 4.08 -17.16 31.83
C THR A 1 4.68 -15.87 31.32
N ARG A 2 5.97 -15.89 30.91
CA ARG A 2 6.59 -14.76 30.22
C ARG A 2 5.90 -14.61 28.87
N HIS A 3 5.12 -13.55 28.66
CA HIS A 3 4.64 -13.19 27.34
C HIS A 3 5.86 -12.94 26.45
N ARG A 4 6.12 -13.83 25.49
CA ARG A 4 7.09 -13.58 24.44
C ARG A 4 6.59 -12.37 23.68
N ARG A 5 7.41 -11.34 23.56
CA ARG A 5 7.07 -10.19 22.72
C ARG A 5 6.99 -10.67 21.27
N PRO A 6 5.91 -10.36 20.55
CA PRO A 6 5.73 -10.85 19.20
C PRO A 6 6.75 -10.29 18.21
N PHE A 7 7.28 -9.09 18.49
CA PHE A 7 8.26 -8.38 17.64
C PHE A 7 9.54 -8.07 18.42
N PRO A 8 10.67 -7.84 17.75
CA PRO A 8 11.88 -7.29 18.38
C PRO A 8 11.59 -6.00 19.17
N LEU A 9 12.47 -5.67 20.13
CA LEU A 9 12.36 -4.43 20.88
C LEU A 9 12.41 -3.22 19.93
N ASN A 10 11.53 -2.25 20.17
CA ASN A 10 11.42 -1.01 19.39
C ASN A 10 10.94 -1.17 17.92
N THR A 11 10.42 -2.33 17.54
CA THR A 11 9.79 -2.51 16.22
C THR A 11 8.58 -1.59 16.08
N ARG A 12 8.54 -0.80 15.00
CA ARG A 12 7.39 -0.01 14.59
C ARG A 12 6.70 -0.73 13.44
N ILE A 13 5.47 -1.17 13.67
CA ILE A 13 4.62 -1.72 12.61
C ILE A 13 3.86 -0.56 11.98
N GLN A 14 3.99 -0.41 10.66
CA GLN A 14 3.35 0.64 9.88
C GLN A 14 2.16 0.11 9.08
N ALA A 15 2.18 -1.16 8.68
CA ALA A 15 1.15 -1.76 7.86
C ALA A 15 0.69 -3.11 8.41
N LEU A 16 -0.62 -3.34 8.34
CA LEU A 16 -1.26 -4.62 8.64
C LEU A 16 -2.23 -4.96 7.51
N LYS A 17 -2.25 -6.22 7.08
CA LYS A 17 -3.26 -6.75 6.15
C LYS A 17 -3.70 -8.13 6.60
N VAL A 18 -5.01 -8.35 6.61
CA VAL A 18 -5.60 -9.65 6.87
C VAL A 18 -5.62 -10.45 5.57
N HIS A 19 -5.32 -11.72 5.67
CA HIS A 19 -5.42 -12.66 4.54
C HIS A 19 -6.87 -12.73 4.04
N PRO A 20 -7.13 -12.67 2.72
CA PRO A 20 -8.47 -12.49 2.17
C PRO A 20 -9.45 -13.63 2.48
N THR A 21 -8.95 -14.84 2.73
CA THR A 21 -9.82 -16.03 2.97
C THR A 21 -9.56 -16.72 4.31
N ASP A 22 -8.49 -16.39 5.03
CA ASP A 22 -8.22 -16.89 6.39
C ASP A 22 -8.01 -15.74 7.39
N PRO A 23 -9.02 -15.32 8.14
CA PRO A 23 -8.90 -14.16 9.05
C PRO A 23 -7.94 -14.38 10.22
N ARG A 24 -7.46 -15.60 10.45
CA ARG A 24 -6.43 -15.88 11.46
C ARG A 24 -5.03 -15.56 10.96
N THR A 25 -4.86 -15.52 9.63
CA THR A 25 -3.59 -15.14 9.01
C THR A 25 -3.56 -13.63 8.78
N ILE A 26 -2.54 -12.97 9.35
CA ILE A 26 -2.35 -11.53 9.25
C ILE A 26 -0.89 -11.27 8.89
N TYR A 27 -0.68 -10.35 7.97
CA TYR A 27 0.61 -9.85 7.56
C TYR A 27 0.90 -8.51 8.22
N ALA A 28 2.14 -8.31 8.68
CA ALA A 28 2.60 -7.07 9.28
C ALA A 28 3.93 -6.63 8.67
N GLY A 29 4.02 -5.35 8.37
CA GLY A 29 5.23 -4.72 7.85
C GLY A 29 5.69 -3.54 8.70
N GLY A 30 6.99 -3.37 8.83
CA GLY A 30 7.57 -2.27 9.60
C GLY A 30 9.07 -2.09 9.37
N ASP A 31 9.72 -1.41 10.31
CA ASP A 31 11.14 -1.05 10.23
C ASP A 31 12.11 -2.22 10.42
N THR A 32 11.63 -3.35 10.92
CA THR A 32 12.44 -4.55 11.17
C THR A 32 12.12 -5.71 10.23
N GLY A 33 11.22 -5.51 9.26
CA GLY A 33 10.91 -6.48 8.20
C GLY A 33 9.44 -6.87 8.10
N PHE A 34 9.21 -8.03 7.50
CA PHE A 34 7.90 -8.62 7.24
C PHE A 34 7.61 -9.75 8.22
N TYR A 35 6.40 -9.78 8.76
CA TYR A 35 5.95 -10.74 9.76
C TYR A 35 4.60 -11.34 9.38
N VAL A 36 4.39 -12.59 9.76
CA VAL A 36 3.12 -13.31 9.55
C VAL A 36 2.69 -13.95 10.86
N THR A 37 1.41 -13.94 11.12
CA THR A 37 0.74 -14.77 12.12
C THR A 37 -0.28 -15.66 11.45
N HIS A 38 -0.52 -16.87 12.00
CA HIS A 38 -1.57 -17.81 11.57
C HIS A 38 -2.56 -18.10 12.70
N ASP A 39 -2.49 -17.34 13.79
CA ASP A 39 -3.29 -17.55 15.02
C ASP A 39 -3.89 -16.23 15.55
N SER A 40 -4.29 -15.35 14.66
CA SER A 40 -4.93 -14.06 14.98
C SER A 40 -4.05 -13.13 15.82
N GLY A 41 -2.73 -13.20 15.64
CA GLY A 41 -1.77 -12.33 16.32
C GLY A 41 -1.24 -12.84 17.65
N ALA A 42 -1.60 -14.05 18.05
CA ALA A 42 -1.07 -14.64 19.30
C ALA A 42 0.44 -14.93 19.19
N ASN A 43 0.89 -15.39 18.02
CA ASN A 43 2.29 -15.59 17.71
C ASN A 43 2.62 -14.99 16.34
N TRP A 44 3.80 -14.37 16.25
CA TRP A 44 4.29 -13.77 15.00
C TRP A 44 5.63 -14.38 14.60
N GLN A 45 5.76 -14.67 13.34
CA GLN A 45 6.99 -15.16 12.74
C GLN A 45 7.50 -14.11 11.75
N ARG A 46 8.78 -13.79 11.84
CA ARG A 46 9.46 -13.03 10.80
C ARG A 46 9.69 -13.94 9.58
N VAL A 47 9.39 -13.44 8.40
CA VAL A 47 9.56 -14.15 7.13
C VAL A 47 10.55 -13.39 6.24
N GLY A 48 11.36 -14.11 5.48
CA GLY A 48 12.44 -13.56 4.66
C GLY A 48 13.73 -13.26 5.46
N ALA A 49 14.80 -12.91 4.76
CA ALA A 49 16.08 -12.59 5.37
C ALA A 49 16.07 -11.18 6.00
N GLN A 50 16.99 -10.93 6.92
CA GLN A 50 17.12 -9.62 7.54
C GLN A 50 17.78 -8.65 6.57
N GLY A 51 17.11 -7.51 6.32
CA GLY A 51 17.61 -6.48 5.41
C GLY A 51 17.17 -6.65 3.95
N ASP A 52 16.34 -7.65 3.64
CA ASP A 52 15.79 -7.82 2.28
C ASP A 52 14.93 -6.64 1.84
N LEU A 53 14.29 -5.98 2.80
CA LEU A 53 13.42 -4.82 2.57
C LEU A 53 13.83 -3.62 3.42
N PRO A 54 13.74 -2.40 2.87
CA PRO A 54 13.71 -1.18 3.69
C PRO A 54 12.50 -1.18 4.63
N THR A 55 12.29 -0.10 5.39
CA THR A 55 11.10 0.06 6.22
C THR A 55 9.84 -0.11 5.39
N ILE A 56 9.05 -1.14 5.70
CA ILE A 56 7.77 -1.37 5.04
C ILE A 56 6.77 -0.37 5.60
N TRP A 57 6.17 0.44 4.71
CA TRP A 57 5.21 1.47 5.06
C TRP A 57 3.78 1.09 4.70
N SER A 58 3.61 0.37 3.58
CA SER A 58 2.32 -0.11 3.11
C SER A 58 2.39 -1.56 2.65
N LEU A 59 1.26 -2.27 2.73
CA LEU A 59 1.11 -3.65 2.28
C LEU A 59 -0.17 -3.80 1.46
N ALA A 60 -0.14 -4.66 0.46
CA ALA A 60 -1.33 -5.17 -0.20
C ALA A 60 -1.18 -6.67 -0.46
N VAL A 61 -2.27 -7.40 -0.31
CA VAL A 61 -2.34 -8.83 -0.59
C VAL A 61 -3.18 -9.02 -1.85
N ASP A 62 -2.71 -9.85 -2.77
CA ASP A 62 -3.50 -10.24 -3.93
C ASP A 62 -4.68 -11.10 -3.47
N PRO A 63 -5.93 -10.66 -3.67
CA PRO A 63 -7.09 -11.39 -3.18
C PRO A 63 -7.32 -12.73 -3.89
N SER A 64 -6.78 -12.92 -5.09
CA SER A 64 -6.89 -14.17 -5.85
C SER A 64 -5.75 -15.15 -5.57
N ASN A 65 -4.59 -14.65 -5.13
CA ASN A 65 -3.43 -15.45 -4.76
C ASN A 65 -2.73 -14.84 -3.53
N PRO A 66 -3.14 -15.18 -2.32
CA PRO A 66 -2.64 -14.57 -1.09
C PRO A 66 -1.16 -14.78 -0.78
N ASP A 67 -0.49 -15.72 -1.46
CA ASP A 67 0.97 -15.85 -1.40
C ASP A 67 1.68 -14.69 -2.12
N THR A 68 0.94 -13.95 -2.96
CA THR A 68 1.41 -12.72 -3.59
C THR A 68 1.08 -11.52 -2.71
N VAL A 69 2.14 -10.88 -2.19
CA VAL A 69 2.04 -9.69 -1.36
C VAL A 69 2.92 -8.60 -1.95
N PHE A 70 2.42 -7.38 -1.93
CA PHE A 70 3.17 -6.19 -2.32
C PHE A 70 3.52 -5.38 -1.08
N ALA A 71 4.76 -4.88 -1.03
CA ALA A 71 5.26 -4.01 0.03
C ALA A 71 5.75 -2.68 -0.56
N GLY A 72 5.19 -1.59 -0.06
CA GLY A 72 5.67 -0.25 -0.30
C GLY A 72 6.59 0.19 0.83
N THR A 73 7.71 0.83 0.49
CA THR A 73 8.78 1.10 1.46
C THR A 73 9.17 2.56 1.57
N ARG A 74 9.95 2.85 2.63
CA ARG A 74 10.72 4.07 2.83
C ARG A 74 12.19 3.70 3.05
N PRO A 75 13.16 4.18 2.26
CA PRO A 75 13.02 4.94 1.00
C PRO A 75 12.09 4.29 0.01
N SER A 76 11.58 5.09 -0.97
CA SER A 76 10.56 4.65 -1.91
C SER A 76 11.01 3.44 -2.72
N GLY A 77 10.17 2.45 -2.74
CA GLY A 77 10.31 1.23 -3.52
C GLY A 77 9.06 0.39 -3.41
N VAL A 78 8.78 -0.37 -4.44
CA VAL A 78 7.71 -1.36 -4.46
C VAL A 78 8.34 -2.72 -4.61
N PHE A 79 8.00 -3.64 -3.73
CA PHE A 79 8.50 -5.01 -3.73
C PHE A 79 7.34 -5.97 -3.83
N ARG A 80 7.54 -7.09 -4.52
CA ARG A 80 6.57 -8.17 -4.66
C ARG A 80 7.17 -9.47 -4.18
N THR A 81 6.44 -10.22 -3.37
CA THR A 81 6.67 -11.65 -3.13
C THR A 81 5.61 -12.47 -3.85
N ARG A 82 5.90 -13.73 -4.16
CA ARG A 82 4.95 -14.73 -4.67
C ARG A 82 4.99 -16.03 -3.86
N ASP A 83 5.66 -15.99 -2.71
CA ASP A 83 5.92 -17.12 -1.81
C ASP A 83 5.70 -16.74 -0.33
N ALA A 84 4.65 -15.94 -0.10
CA ALA A 84 4.22 -15.46 1.22
C ALA A 84 5.35 -14.75 2.01
N GLY A 85 6.24 -14.04 1.31
CA GLY A 85 7.28 -13.21 1.93
C GLY A 85 8.64 -13.87 2.12
N GLN A 86 8.84 -15.10 1.60
CA GLN A 86 10.14 -15.76 1.73
C GLN A 86 11.19 -15.09 0.85
N THR A 87 10.81 -14.71 -0.39
CA THR A 87 11.66 -13.94 -1.30
C THR A 87 10.93 -12.71 -1.84
N TRP A 88 11.70 -11.65 -2.12
CA TRP A 88 11.16 -10.38 -2.60
C TRP A 88 11.87 -9.92 -3.85
N THR A 89 11.09 -9.45 -4.82
CA THR A 89 11.58 -8.83 -6.06
C THR A 89 11.21 -7.37 -6.07
N LYS A 90 12.17 -6.47 -6.26
CA LYS A 90 11.90 -5.04 -6.45
C LYS A 90 11.30 -4.82 -7.84
N LEU A 91 10.18 -4.08 -7.90
CA LEU A 91 9.53 -3.66 -9.14
C LEU A 91 10.09 -2.31 -9.60
N ASP A 92 10.21 -2.13 -10.91
CA ASP A 92 10.77 -0.91 -11.50
C ASP A 92 9.68 0.15 -11.72
N VAL A 93 9.18 0.69 -10.60
CA VAL A 93 8.23 1.82 -10.62
C VAL A 93 9.05 3.10 -10.80
N PRO A 94 8.74 3.98 -11.77
CA PRO A 94 9.51 5.18 -12.05
C PRO A 94 9.21 6.32 -11.06
N ILE A 95 9.29 6.04 -9.76
CA ILE A 95 9.07 7.00 -8.67
C ILE A 95 10.21 8.04 -8.67
N ALA A 96 9.88 9.30 -8.43
CA ALA A 96 10.87 10.36 -8.26
C ALA A 96 11.84 10.01 -7.11
N LYS A 97 13.14 10.25 -7.33
CA LYS A 97 14.18 9.92 -6.34
C LYS A 97 14.16 10.87 -5.14
N GLU A 98 13.75 12.11 -5.37
CA GLU A 98 13.73 13.19 -4.39
C GLU A 98 12.47 14.04 -4.56
N CYS A 99 11.98 14.59 -3.48
CA CYS A 99 10.89 15.55 -3.44
C CYS A 99 11.23 16.70 -2.47
N MET A 100 10.34 17.69 -2.34
CA MET A 100 10.58 18.87 -1.49
C MET A 100 10.81 18.57 -0.01
N ILE A 101 10.35 17.40 0.46
CA ILE A 101 10.48 16.98 1.87
C ILE A 101 11.53 15.88 2.07
N GLY A 102 12.35 15.58 1.04
CA GLY A 102 13.39 14.55 1.06
C GLY A 102 13.05 13.37 0.17
N GLU A 103 13.30 12.14 0.64
CA GLU A 103 12.97 10.92 -0.10
C GLU A 103 11.48 10.60 0.02
N PRO A 104 10.72 10.52 -1.09
CA PRO A 104 9.34 10.08 -1.05
C PRO A 104 9.24 8.64 -0.57
N PHE A 105 8.07 8.21 -0.13
CA PHE A 105 7.81 6.83 0.25
C PHE A 105 6.44 6.35 -0.24
N VAL A 106 6.29 5.03 -0.34
CA VAL A 106 5.07 4.40 -0.86
C VAL A 106 4.08 4.26 0.29
N THR A 107 3.09 5.14 0.30
CA THR A 107 2.08 5.26 1.37
C THR A 107 0.95 4.26 1.23
N ALA A 108 0.59 3.90 -0.01
CA ALA A 108 -0.51 3.00 -0.28
C ALA A 108 -0.23 2.08 -1.47
N ILE A 109 -0.76 0.86 -1.40
CA ILE A 109 -0.83 -0.07 -2.54
C ILE A 109 -2.22 -0.69 -2.55
N ALA A 110 -2.81 -0.79 -3.73
CA ALA A 110 -4.08 -1.48 -3.96
C ALA A 110 -3.95 -2.46 -5.13
N VAL A 111 -4.52 -3.65 -4.98
CA VAL A 111 -4.65 -4.64 -6.07
C VAL A 111 -6.13 -4.71 -6.43
N ASP A 112 -6.43 -4.72 -7.72
CA ASP A 112 -7.82 -4.86 -8.18
C ASP A 112 -8.37 -6.23 -7.75
N PRO A 113 -9.50 -6.28 -7.02
CA PRO A 113 -10.03 -7.54 -6.51
C PRO A 113 -10.55 -8.49 -7.60
N ASP A 114 -10.81 -7.99 -8.80
CA ASP A 114 -11.28 -8.80 -9.94
C ASP A 114 -10.19 -9.05 -10.99
N ASP A 115 -9.05 -8.32 -10.89
CA ASP A 115 -7.95 -8.42 -11.85
C ASP A 115 -6.60 -8.16 -11.16
N SER A 116 -5.95 -9.21 -10.70
CA SER A 116 -4.65 -9.13 -10.01
C SER A 116 -3.50 -8.57 -10.86
N GLN A 117 -3.71 -8.39 -12.17
CA GLN A 117 -2.73 -7.71 -13.03
C GLN A 117 -2.82 -6.18 -12.87
N THR A 118 -3.94 -5.67 -12.39
CA THR A 118 -4.14 -4.24 -12.18
C THR A 118 -3.80 -3.86 -10.73
N ILE A 119 -2.76 -3.02 -10.59
CA ILE A 119 -2.19 -2.60 -9.31
C ILE A 119 -2.00 -1.09 -9.31
N TRP A 120 -2.34 -0.44 -8.19
CA TRP A 120 -2.04 0.98 -7.98
C TRP A 120 -1.07 1.15 -6.82
N VAL A 121 -0.21 2.14 -6.97
CA VAL A 121 0.78 2.56 -5.97
C VAL A 121 0.62 4.05 -5.73
N GLY A 122 0.32 4.42 -4.49
CA GLY A 122 0.29 5.80 -4.01
C GLY A 122 1.61 6.18 -3.38
N VAL A 123 2.15 7.32 -3.80
CA VAL A 123 3.45 7.82 -3.37
C VAL A 123 3.31 9.21 -2.76
N GLU A 124 3.93 9.42 -1.61
CA GLU A 124 3.98 10.73 -0.97
C GLU A 124 4.67 11.74 -1.91
N ILE A 125 3.94 12.83 -2.23
CA ILE A 125 4.39 13.95 -3.11
C ILE A 125 4.74 13.54 -4.56
N ASP A 126 4.39 12.32 -4.99
CA ASP A 126 4.63 11.88 -6.38
C ASP A 126 3.39 11.25 -7.03
N GLY A 127 2.24 11.28 -6.35
CA GLY A 127 0.95 10.88 -6.91
C GLY A 127 0.72 9.38 -7.00
N VAL A 128 -0.03 8.96 -8.01
CA VAL A 128 -0.46 7.57 -8.19
C VAL A 128 0.14 6.96 -9.44
N TYR A 129 0.64 5.74 -9.31
CA TYR A 129 1.09 4.90 -10.44
C TYR A 129 0.17 3.71 -10.58
N ARG A 130 -0.06 3.27 -11.83
CA ARG A 130 -0.83 2.06 -12.15
C ARG A 130 -0.06 1.13 -13.04
N SER A 131 -0.06 -0.16 -12.71
CA SER A 131 0.28 -1.26 -13.61
C SER A 131 -0.99 -1.97 -14.06
N ARG A 132 -0.97 -2.57 -15.25
CA ARG A 132 -2.01 -3.47 -15.79
C ARG A 132 -1.44 -4.83 -16.22
N ASP A 133 -0.21 -5.12 -15.85
CA ASP A 133 0.55 -6.31 -16.24
C ASP A 133 1.27 -6.96 -15.04
N GLY A 134 0.69 -6.81 -13.84
CA GLY A 134 1.22 -7.41 -12.62
C GLY A 134 2.48 -6.73 -12.09
N GLY A 135 2.76 -5.49 -12.51
CA GLY A 135 3.90 -4.70 -12.03
C GLY A 135 5.10 -4.69 -12.95
N GLU A 136 4.97 -5.16 -14.19
CA GLU A 136 6.06 -5.15 -15.17
C GLU A 136 6.22 -3.75 -15.81
N THR A 137 5.10 -3.05 -16.08
CA THR A 137 5.12 -1.66 -16.57
C THR A 137 4.19 -0.77 -15.76
N TRP A 138 4.48 0.54 -15.75
CA TRP A 138 3.76 1.50 -14.92
C TRP A 138 3.40 2.78 -15.66
N THR A 139 2.19 3.28 -15.41
CA THR A 139 1.70 4.56 -15.89
C THR A 139 1.52 5.51 -14.71
N HIS A 140 2.07 6.72 -14.79
CA HIS A 140 1.84 7.78 -13.81
C HIS A 140 0.48 8.44 -14.06
N LEU A 141 -0.43 8.41 -13.08
CA LEU A 141 -1.81 8.88 -13.17
C LEU A 141 -1.96 10.25 -12.50
N LYS A 142 -1.56 11.30 -13.17
CA LYS A 142 -1.54 12.66 -12.61
C LYS A 142 -2.61 13.61 -13.16
N ASP A 143 -3.32 13.21 -14.22
CA ASP A 143 -4.27 14.10 -14.89
C ASP A 143 -5.53 14.32 -14.04
N GLY A 144 -5.73 15.57 -13.59
CA GLY A 144 -6.83 15.96 -12.71
C GLY A 144 -6.55 15.86 -11.21
N MET A 145 -5.37 15.36 -10.81
CA MET A 145 -4.92 15.35 -9.42
C MET A 145 -3.94 16.51 -9.18
N TYR A 146 -4.41 17.59 -8.56
CA TYR A 146 -3.59 18.77 -8.31
C TYR A 146 -2.75 18.68 -7.03
N ASP A 147 -3.07 17.73 -6.15
CA ASP A 147 -2.33 17.45 -4.91
C ASP A 147 -1.78 16.02 -4.98
N PRO A 148 -0.46 15.86 -5.25
CA PRO A 148 0.15 14.54 -5.42
C PRO A 148 0.59 13.89 -4.09
N ASP A 149 0.35 14.51 -2.95
CA ASP A 149 0.75 14.00 -1.63
C ASP A 149 -0.20 12.89 -1.14
N VAL A 150 -0.07 11.70 -1.72
CA VAL A 150 -0.95 10.57 -1.44
C VAL A 150 -0.70 10.02 -0.04
N HIS A 151 -1.75 9.92 0.76
CA HIS A 151 -1.73 9.34 2.10
C HIS A 151 -2.32 7.94 2.17
N ASP A 152 -3.42 7.70 1.46
CA ASP A 152 -4.07 6.39 1.41
C ASP A 152 -4.88 6.22 0.14
N MET A 153 -5.20 4.96 -0.19
CA MET A 153 -5.95 4.61 -1.39
C MET A 153 -6.79 3.36 -1.14
N THR A 154 -8.02 3.38 -1.64
CA THR A 154 -8.93 2.24 -1.52
C THR A 154 -9.81 2.07 -2.76
N ILE A 155 -10.26 0.83 -3.01
CA ILE A 155 -11.10 0.47 -4.13
C ILE A 155 -12.48 0.06 -3.59
N ALA A 156 -13.51 0.83 -3.94
CA ALA A 156 -14.88 0.42 -3.70
C ALA A 156 -15.38 -0.46 -4.85
N GLN A 157 -15.90 -1.62 -4.50
CA GLN A 157 -16.46 -2.59 -5.47
C GLN A 157 -17.86 -2.18 -5.93
N THR A 158 -18.04 -0.92 -6.31
CA THR A 158 -19.26 -0.39 -6.95
C THR A 158 -19.28 -0.75 -8.44
N ARG A 159 -20.35 -0.41 -9.15
CA ARG A 159 -20.41 -0.55 -10.61
C ARG A 159 -20.74 0.80 -11.24
N PRO A 160 -19.80 1.46 -11.94
CA PRO A 160 -18.39 1.06 -12.09
C PRO A 160 -17.62 1.01 -10.75
N LYS A 161 -16.51 0.28 -10.69
CA LYS A 161 -15.57 0.32 -9.56
C LYS A 161 -15.06 1.75 -9.39
N ARG A 162 -14.85 2.14 -8.13
CA ARG A 162 -14.34 3.46 -7.81
C ARG A 162 -13.04 3.36 -7.02
N LEU A 163 -12.05 4.05 -7.51
CA LEU A 163 -10.78 4.24 -6.79
C LEU A 163 -10.86 5.57 -6.04
N TYR A 164 -10.60 5.54 -4.75
CA TYR A 164 -10.52 6.72 -3.90
C TYR A 164 -9.08 6.91 -3.44
N VAL A 165 -8.64 8.17 -3.46
CA VAL A 165 -7.32 8.58 -3.00
C VAL A 165 -7.49 9.74 -2.02
N SER A 166 -6.89 9.63 -0.84
CA SER A 166 -6.73 10.77 0.08
C SER A 166 -5.33 11.35 -0.06
N THR A 167 -5.27 12.66 -0.05
CA THR A 167 -4.02 13.43 -0.08
C THR A 167 -3.91 14.34 1.14
N ALA A 168 -2.88 15.16 1.20
CA ALA A 168 -2.70 16.11 2.30
C ALA A 168 -3.84 17.12 2.43
N ALA A 169 -4.49 17.49 1.33
CA ALA A 169 -5.48 18.57 1.33
C ALA A 169 -6.82 18.21 0.68
N GLU A 170 -6.98 17.02 0.10
CA GLU A 170 -8.18 16.68 -0.65
C GLU A 170 -8.42 15.16 -0.72
N MET A 171 -9.59 14.79 -1.20
CA MET A 171 -9.89 13.43 -1.66
C MET A 171 -10.29 13.45 -3.12
N PHE A 172 -9.75 12.49 -3.85
CA PHE A 172 -10.05 12.27 -5.26
C PHE A 172 -10.77 10.94 -5.46
N MET A 173 -11.62 10.90 -6.48
CA MET A 173 -12.31 9.69 -6.89
C MET A 173 -12.16 9.50 -8.39
N SER A 174 -11.95 8.27 -8.82
CA SER A 174 -11.96 7.86 -10.22
C SER A 174 -12.94 6.69 -10.40
N ASP A 175 -13.75 6.73 -11.45
CA ASP A 175 -14.64 5.63 -11.88
C ASP A 175 -14.14 4.94 -13.15
N ASN A 176 -12.94 5.29 -13.60
CA ASN A 176 -12.25 4.73 -14.76
C ASN A 176 -10.82 4.28 -14.45
N LEU A 177 -10.62 3.71 -13.25
CA LEU A 177 -9.36 3.11 -12.81
C LEU A 177 -8.17 4.09 -12.75
N GLY A 178 -8.45 5.38 -12.52
CA GLY A 178 -7.45 6.43 -12.38
C GLY A 178 -7.08 7.16 -13.67
N ASP A 179 -7.74 6.88 -14.79
CA ASP A 179 -7.49 7.62 -16.05
C ASP A 179 -7.90 9.09 -15.92
N THR A 180 -8.93 9.39 -15.13
CA THR A 180 -9.32 10.76 -14.73
C THR A 180 -9.75 10.80 -13.28
N TRP A 181 -9.60 11.96 -12.63
CA TRP A 181 -9.93 12.17 -11.24
C TRP A 181 -10.98 13.25 -11.05
N GLN A 182 -11.92 12.98 -10.14
CA GLN A 182 -12.91 13.93 -9.66
C GLN A 182 -12.56 14.36 -8.24
N VAL A 183 -12.56 15.66 -8.00
CA VAL A 183 -12.33 16.26 -6.67
C VAL A 183 -13.60 16.10 -5.83
N LEU A 184 -13.49 15.58 -4.62
CA LEU A 184 -14.64 15.42 -3.73
C LEU A 184 -14.95 16.69 -2.91
N GLY A 185 -14.03 17.65 -2.87
CA GLY A 185 -14.20 18.95 -2.23
C GLY A 185 -14.29 18.86 -0.72
N ILE A 186 -13.48 17.99 -0.08
CA ILE A 186 -13.44 17.88 1.39
C ILE A 186 -12.80 19.12 2.02
N ARG A 187 -11.88 19.76 1.29
CA ARG A 187 -11.18 20.97 1.74
C ARG A 187 -12.14 22.07 2.20
N ASP A 188 -13.28 22.20 1.51
CA ASP A 188 -14.28 23.22 1.81
C ASP A 188 -15.38 22.74 2.77
N LYS A 189 -15.42 21.44 3.08
CA LYS A 189 -16.48 20.80 3.86
C LYS A 189 -16.01 20.36 5.24
N TRP A 190 -14.74 20.07 5.42
CA TRP A 190 -14.19 19.57 6.67
C TRP A 190 -13.30 20.61 7.35
N PRO A 191 -13.36 20.71 8.68
CA PRO A 191 -12.50 21.65 9.44
C PRO A 191 -11.01 21.35 9.28
N LEU A 192 -10.66 20.07 9.06
CA LEU A 192 -9.30 19.60 8.76
C LEU A 192 -9.39 18.58 7.62
N PRO A 193 -9.07 18.98 6.37
CA PRO A 193 -9.19 18.09 5.20
C PRO A 193 -8.00 17.13 5.07
N TYR A 194 -7.50 16.60 6.17
CA TYR A 194 -6.32 15.75 6.24
C TYR A 194 -6.72 14.32 6.65
N ALA A 195 -6.80 13.41 5.69
CA ALA A 195 -7.16 12.02 5.93
C ALA A 195 -5.93 11.10 5.73
N ARG A 196 -5.65 10.24 6.71
CA ARG A 196 -4.55 9.26 6.65
C ARG A 196 -4.99 7.81 6.53
N GLY A 197 -6.28 7.55 6.52
CA GLY A 197 -6.80 6.20 6.39
C GLY A 197 -8.21 6.22 5.82
N MET A 198 -8.50 5.27 4.95
CA MET A 198 -9.81 5.06 4.33
C MET A 198 -10.22 3.60 4.44
N ALA A 199 -11.53 3.37 4.59
CA ALA A 199 -12.14 2.05 4.48
C ALA A 199 -13.43 2.14 3.66
N VAL A 200 -13.73 1.10 2.89
CA VAL A 200 -14.96 0.93 2.12
C VAL A 200 -15.57 -0.43 2.41
#